data_bb540484546757b20952570c8efa59eb
#
_entry.id   bb540484546757b20952570c8efa59eb
#
_cell.length_a   1.000
_cell.length_b   1.000
_cell.length_c   1.000
_cell.angle_alpha   90.00
_cell.angle_beta   90.00
_cell.angle_gamma   90.00
#
_symmetry.space_group_name_H-M   'P 1'
#
loop_
_entity.id
_entity.type
_entity.pdbx_description
1 polymer ?
#
loop_
_entity_poly.entity_id
_entity_poly.type
_entity_poly.pdbx_seq_one_letter_code
_entity_poly.pdbx_strand_id
1 'polypeptide(L)'
;MNCTCKRCGQSFEAQPEERTAEHRLLCADSTCAEDVRGLMNGRKATLMATDPPYLVDYQGGNHPQSWSNRPEVRDKHWDDYLEADGPAFFVAFLKVALEVALVDNPAVYQWHAFKRQSLVEQAWQEVGLLVHQQIIWAKSRPVLGHSHYMWRHEPCFYGWIQGKQPTLRPPPNVSTVWDIDQTGLDGNHPTEKPSAIFARPIEYHTPPGGLCYEPFSGSGTSLVAAEIKERLCYAIEKAPAFVAVALERLAAMNLQPRLSNA
;
A
#
# COMPACT_ATOMS: atom_id res chain seq x y z
N MET A 1 27.49 -6.34 -10.99
CA MET A 1 27.55 -4.89 -11.29
C MET A 1 27.03 -4.18 -10.04
N ASN A 2 27.82 -3.30 -9.43
CA ASN A 2 27.36 -2.57 -8.24
C ASN A 2 26.46 -1.43 -8.66
N CYS A 3 25.18 -1.48 -8.25
CA CYS A 3 24.23 -0.40 -8.45
C CYS A 3 24.16 0.44 -7.17
N THR A 4 24.47 1.72 -7.26
CA THR A 4 24.36 2.66 -6.13
C THR A 4 23.14 3.55 -6.33
N CYS A 5 22.25 3.59 -5.37
CA CYS A 5 21.13 4.52 -5.39
C CYS A 5 21.68 5.97 -5.34
N LYS A 6 21.42 6.75 -6.36
CA LYS A 6 21.91 8.15 -6.45
C LYS A 6 21.31 9.06 -5.37
N ARG A 7 20.24 8.63 -4.70
CA ARG A 7 19.49 9.43 -3.75
C ARG A 7 19.84 9.13 -2.30
N CYS A 8 20.03 7.84 -1.93
CA CYS A 8 20.38 7.42 -0.56
C CYS A 8 21.84 6.95 -0.42
N GLY A 9 22.59 6.79 -1.53
CA GLY A 9 23.99 6.36 -1.52
C GLY A 9 24.22 4.87 -1.24
N GLN A 10 23.16 4.08 -1.00
CA GLN A 10 23.30 2.64 -0.79
C GLN A 10 23.72 1.91 -2.07
N SER A 11 24.65 0.99 -1.93
CA SER A 11 25.15 0.18 -3.03
C SER A 11 24.65 -1.25 -2.90
N PHE A 12 24.20 -1.82 -4.03
CA PHE A 12 23.73 -3.20 -4.15
C PHE A 12 24.52 -3.94 -5.23
N GLU A 13 24.90 -5.18 -4.97
CA GLU A 13 25.50 -6.04 -5.99
C GLU A 13 24.40 -6.78 -6.75
N ALA A 14 24.32 -6.54 -8.07
CA ALA A 14 23.42 -7.28 -8.94
C ALA A 14 24.03 -8.65 -9.27
N GLN A 15 23.34 -9.72 -8.93
CA GLN A 15 23.65 -11.08 -9.40
C GLN A 15 22.78 -11.45 -10.60
N PRO A 16 23.32 -12.16 -11.60
CA PRO A 16 22.55 -12.55 -12.78
C PRO A 16 21.81 -13.86 -12.53
N GLU A 17 20.60 -13.81 -12.05
CA GLU A 17 19.63 -14.90 -12.20
C GLU A 17 18.36 -14.38 -12.84
N GLU A 18 17.99 -15.01 -13.96
CA GLU A 18 16.84 -14.66 -14.78
C GLU A 18 15.53 -15.00 -14.06
N ARG A 19 15.06 -14.12 -13.19
CA ARG A 19 13.63 -14.04 -12.91
C ARG A 19 12.98 -13.31 -14.09
N THR A 20 12.14 -14.00 -14.83
CA THR A 20 11.40 -13.43 -15.98
C THR A 20 10.33 -12.41 -15.57
N ALA A 21 10.05 -12.28 -14.28
CA ALA A 21 9.10 -11.33 -13.71
C ALA A 21 9.59 -10.79 -12.37
N GLU A 22 9.60 -9.46 -12.21
CA GLU A 22 10.18 -8.76 -11.07
C GLU A 22 9.15 -7.83 -10.43
N HIS A 23 9.24 -7.65 -9.09
CA HIS A 23 8.60 -6.51 -8.44
C HIS A 23 9.21 -5.21 -8.98
N ARG A 24 8.41 -4.14 -8.93
CA ARG A 24 8.92 -2.80 -9.24
C ARG A 24 8.55 -1.84 -8.11
N LEU A 25 9.50 -1.02 -7.72
CA LEU A 25 9.29 0.05 -6.74
C LEU A 25 9.84 1.35 -7.33
N LEU A 26 8.97 2.34 -7.47
CA LEU A 26 9.33 3.66 -7.98
C LEU A 26 9.21 4.70 -6.88
N CYS A 27 10.26 5.53 -6.72
CA CYS A 27 10.22 6.70 -5.84
C CYS A 27 9.61 7.88 -6.59
N ALA A 28 8.27 8.06 -6.48
CA ALA A 28 7.52 9.03 -7.27
C ALA A 28 6.17 9.39 -6.62
N ASP A 29 5.38 10.20 -7.30
CA ASP A 29 4.03 10.58 -6.89
C ASP A 29 2.98 9.76 -7.62
N SER A 30 2.15 9.01 -6.89
CA SER A 30 1.09 8.16 -7.46
C SER A 30 -0.06 8.92 -8.12
N THR A 31 -0.13 10.24 -7.96
CA THR A 31 -1.08 11.11 -8.67
C THR A 31 -0.54 11.54 -10.04
N CYS A 32 0.74 11.29 -10.35
CA CYS A 32 1.36 11.59 -11.64
C CYS A 32 1.16 10.42 -12.62
N ALA A 33 0.37 10.62 -13.66
CA ALA A 33 0.06 9.57 -14.63
C ALA A 33 1.30 9.11 -15.44
N GLU A 34 2.30 9.97 -15.62
CA GLU A 34 3.54 9.63 -16.33
C GLU A 34 4.40 8.68 -15.50
N ASP A 35 4.55 8.95 -14.20
CA ASP A 35 5.28 8.09 -13.27
C ASP A 35 4.63 6.70 -13.21
N VAL A 36 3.30 6.65 -13.11
CA VAL A 36 2.56 5.38 -13.09
C VAL A 36 2.70 4.63 -14.41
N ARG A 37 2.68 5.32 -15.57
CA ARG A 37 2.92 4.67 -16.87
C ARG A 37 4.33 4.08 -16.97
N GLY A 38 5.32 4.83 -16.52
CA GLY A 38 6.72 4.37 -16.47
C GLY A 38 6.86 3.11 -15.61
N LEU A 39 6.29 3.12 -14.38
CA LEU A 39 6.28 1.96 -13.51
C LEU A 39 5.62 0.75 -14.16
N MET A 40 4.40 0.94 -14.70
CA MET A 40 3.59 -0.15 -15.24
C MET A 40 4.14 -0.71 -16.56
N ASN A 41 4.83 0.10 -17.34
CA ASN A 41 5.44 -0.30 -18.64
C ASN A 41 4.49 -1.15 -19.49
N GLY A 42 3.27 -0.67 -19.69
CA GLY A 42 2.23 -1.34 -20.49
C GLY A 42 1.52 -2.52 -19.80
N ARG A 43 1.95 -2.95 -18.62
CA ARG A 43 1.24 -4.00 -17.87
C ARG A 43 0.05 -3.42 -17.10
N LYS A 44 -0.93 -4.27 -16.81
CA LYS A 44 -2.13 -3.93 -16.03
C LYS A 44 -2.28 -4.89 -14.85
N ALA A 45 -2.61 -4.37 -13.69
CA ALA A 45 -2.86 -5.15 -12.48
C ALA A 45 -4.34 -5.50 -12.33
N THR A 46 -4.63 -6.71 -11.84
CA THR A 46 -6.00 -7.16 -11.53
C THR A 46 -6.47 -6.72 -10.16
N LEU A 47 -5.56 -6.25 -9.33
CA LEU A 47 -5.81 -5.83 -7.95
C LEU A 47 -5.08 -4.53 -7.66
N MET A 48 -5.78 -3.60 -7.00
CA MET A 48 -5.17 -2.55 -6.18
C MET A 48 -5.53 -2.81 -4.71
N ALA A 49 -4.52 -2.93 -3.85
CA ALA A 49 -4.69 -3.03 -2.42
C ALA A 49 -3.79 -1.99 -1.76
N THR A 50 -4.37 -0.97 -1.12
CA THR A 50 -3.63 0.23 -0.75
C THR A 50 -4.02 0.81 0.60
N ASP A 51 -3.04 1.44 1.25
CA ASP A 51 -3.14 2.13 2.52
C ASP A 51 -2.65 3.58 2.39
N PRO A 52 -3.45 4.46 1.76
CA PRO A 52 -3.06 5.84 1.51
C PRO A 52 -2.96 6.66 2.80
N PRO A 53 -2.32 7.83 2.78
CA PRO A 53 -2.40 8.80 3.87
C PRO A 53 -3.85 9.08 4.27
N TYR A 54 -4.14 9.01 5.58
CA TYR A 54 -5.53 9.11 6.06
C TYR A 54 -6.04 10.55 6.20
N LEU A 55 -5.23 11.55 5.92
CA LEU A 55 -5.54 12.99 6.08
C LEU A 55 -6.08 13.31 7.49
N VAL A 56 -5.59 12.62 8.49
CA VAL A 56 -5.87 12.90 9.89
C VAL A 56 -4.68 13.65 10.46
N ASP A 57 -4.93 14.80 11.10
CA ASP A 57 -3.89 15.51 11.84
C ASP A 57 -3.45 14.64 13.03
N TYR A 58 -2.39 13.88 12.81
CA TYR A 58 -1.80 13.03 13.82
C TYR A 58 -0.86 13.89 14.67
N GLN A 59 -1.43 14.68 15.58
CA GLN A 59 -0.65 15.36 16.60
C GLN A 59 -0.05 14.31 17.53
N GLY A 60 1.13 13.80 17.19
CA GLY A 60 1.83 12.65 17.77
C GLY A 60 2.11 12.69 19.29
N GLY A 61 1.09 12.98 20.09
CA GLY A 61 1.16 12.99 21.56
C GLY A 61 1.29 11.62 22.22
N ASN A 62 1.17 10.53 21.48
CA ASN A 62 1.19 9.16 22.01
C ASN A 62 2.43 8.34 21.62
N HIS A 63 3.45 8.96 21.04
CA HIS A 63 4.70 8.25 20.80
C HIS A 63 5.53 8.13 22.08
N PRO A 64 6.16 6.98 22.35
CA PRO A 64 7.15 6.88 23.42
C PRO A 64 8.20 7.99 23.25
N GLN A 65 8.59 8.64 24.35
CA GLN A 65 9.59 9.74 24.31
C GLN A 65 10.91 9.35 23.62
N SER A 66 11.24 8.05 23.60
CA SER A 66 12.40 7.51 22.88
C SER A 66 12.32 7.69 21.35
N TRP A 67 11.13 7.94 20.79
CA TRP A 67 10.92 8.14 19.34
C TRP A 67 10.94 9.61 18.95
N SER A 68 10.61 10.51 19.87
CA SER A 68 10.63 11.96 19.61
C SER A 68 12.02 12.52 19.29
N ASN A 69 13.08 11.76 19.56
CA ASN A 69 14.47 12.15 19.35
C ASN A 69 15.10 11.60 18.05
N ARG A 70 14.36 10.82 17.27
CA ARG A 70 14.83 10.36 15.94
C ARG A 70 14.44 11.38 14.88
N PRO A 71 15.42 12.02 14.19
CA PRO A 71 15.14 13.00 13.12
C PRO A 71 14.23 12.45 12.03
N GLU A 72 14.37 11.16 11.70
CA GLU A 72 13.63 10.46 10.65
C GLU A 72 12.12 10.34 10.97
N VAL A 73 11.75 10.36 12.25
CA VAL A 73 10.35 10.26 12.70
C VAL A 73 9.66 11.64 12.72
N ARG A 74 10.44 12.74 12.66
CA ARG A 74 9.91 14.11 12.61
C ARG A 74 9.50 14.53 11.21
N ASP A 75 10.01 13.85 10.19
CA ASP A 75 9.72 14.17 8.79
C ASP A 75 8.38 13.52 8.41
N LYS A 76 7.30 14.20 8.76
CA LYS A 76 5.92 13.76 8.53
C LYS A 76 5.49 14.08 7.09
N HIS A 77 6.12 13.47 6.11
CA HIS A 77 5.80 13.69 4.70
C HIS A 77 4.36 13.30 4.31
N TRP A 78 3.66 12.51 5.12
CA TRP A 78 2.24 12.20 4.93
C TRP A 78 1.29 13.30 5.42
N ASP A 79 1.79 14.32 6.13
CA ASP A 79 1.02 15.50 6.58
C ASP A 79 0.99 16.63 5.53
N ASP A 80 1.67 16.45 4.38
CA ASP A 80 1.66 17.44 3.27
C ASP A 80 0.29 17.56 2.60
N TYR A 81 -0.62 16.61 2.88
CA TYR A 81 -2.00 16.64 2.39
C TYR A 81 -2.94 17.12 3.50
N LEU A 82 -3.55 18.28 3.31
CA LEU A 82 -4.46 18.87 4.27
C LEU A 82 -5.86 18.25 4.16
N GLU A 83 -6.61 18.29 5.27
CA GLU A 83 -8.04 17.89 5.28
C GLU A 83 -8.88 18.65 4.23
N ALA A 84 -8.49 19.89 3.93
CA ALA A 84 -9.12 20.71 2.90
C ALA A 84 -9.02 20.11 1.48
N ASP A 85 -8.00 19.25 1.23
CA ASP A 85 -7.80 18.57 -0.06
C ASP A 85 -8.65 17.29 -0.18
N GLY A 86 -9.32 16.91 0.87
CA GLY A 86 -10.22 15.80 1.14
C GLY A 86 -10.49 14.81 0.01
N PRO A 87 -11.65 14.86 -0.67
CA PRO A 87 -11.92 13.90 -1.72
C PRO A 87 -10.99 14.05 -2.93
N ALA A 88 -10.47 15.27 -3.21
CA ALA A 88 -9.63 15.53 -4.38
C ALA A 88 -8.34 14.72 -4.40
N PHE A 89 -7.68 14.54 -3.25
CA PHE A 89 -6.50 13.68 -3.15
C PHE A 89 -6.83 12.23 -3.48
N PHE A 90 -7.90 11.67 -2.90
CA PHE A 90 -8.31 10.30 -3.18
C PHE A 90 -8.74 10.12 -4.63
N VAL A 91 -9.48 11.08 -5.19
CA VAL A 91 -9.88 11.09 -6.60
C VAL A 91 -8.67 11.09 -7.53
N ALA A 92 -7.64 11.88 -7.23
CA ALA A 92 -6.47 12.04 -8.10
C ALA A 92 -5.74 10.70 -8.32
N PHE A 93 -5.33 10.01 -7.26
CA PHE A 93 -4.62 8.73 -7.44
C PHE A 93 -5.52 7.60 -7.93
N LEU A 94 -6.82 7.59 -7.53
CA LEU A 94 -7.78 6.60 -8.02
C LEU A 94 -8.00 6.72 -9.53
N LYS A 95 -8.16 7.93 -10.06
CA LYS A 95 -8.26 8.17 -11.52
C LYS A 95 -7.04 7.63 -12.25
N VAL A 96 -5.85 8.00 -11.80
CA VAL A 96 -4.60 7.53 -12.40
C VAL A 96 -4.48 6.00 -12.32
N ALA A 97 -4.82 5.40 -11.17
CA ALA A 97 -4.78 3.95 -11.02
C ALA A 97 -5.72 3.24 -12.00
N LEU A 98 -6.98 3.70 -12.10
CA LEU A 98 -7.99 3.10 -12.98
C LEU A 98 -7.64 3.26 -14.47
N GLU A 99 -7.12 4.40 -14.87
CA GLU A 99 -6.77 4.68 -16.26
C GLU A 99 -5.47 3.98 -16.70
N VAL A 100 -4.47 3.98 -15.83
CA VAL A 100 -3.10 3.61 -16.21
C VAL A 100 -2.69 2.24 -15.68
N ALA A 101 -3.00 1.91 -14.43
CA ALA A 101 -2.42 0.75 -13.75
C ALA A 101 -3.30 -0.49 -13.76
N LEU A 102 -4.63 -0.34 -13.82
CA LEU A 102 -5.57 -1.42 -13.60
C LEU A 102 -6.22 -1.95 -14.89
N VAL A 103 -6.61 -3.21 -14.85
CA VAL A 103 -7.47 -3.82 -15.89
C VAL A 103 -8.89 -3.22 -15.83
N ASP A 104 -9.74 -3.56 -16.80
CA ASP A 104 -11.11 -3.03 -16.87
C ASP A 104 -12.04 -3.49 -15.74
N ASN A 105 -11.74 -4.61 -15.10
CA ASN A 105 -12.52 -5.23 -14.04
C ASN A 105 -11.67 -5.55 -12.79
N PRO A 106 -11.01 -4.56 -12.17
CA PRO A 106 -10.09 -4.77 -11.06
C PRO A 106 -10.84 -5.03 -9.75
N ALA A 107 -10.21 -5.73 -8.83
CA ALA A 107 -10.54 -5.64 -7.42
C ALA A 107 -9.81 -4.46 -6.79
N VAL A 108 -10.49 -3.71 -5.94
CA VAL A 108 -9.92 -2.57 -5.21
C VAL A 108 -10.15 -2.74 -3.73
N TYR A 109 -9.07 -2.63 -2.95
CA TYR A 109 -9.08 -2.55 -1.49
C TYR A 109 -8.38 -1.26 -1.08
N GLN A 110 -9.08 -0.44 -0.31
CA GLN A 110 -8.52 0.80 0.21
C GLN A 110 -8.78 0.92 1.71
N TRP A 111 -7.71 0.89 2.48
CA TRP A 111 -7.74 1.18 3.91
C TRP A 111 -8.02 2.66 4.14
N HIS A 112 -8.70 2.97 5.23
CA HIS A 112 -9.03 4.36 5.57
C HIS A 112 -9.24 4.54 7.07
N ALA A 113 -9.08 5.76 7.57
CA ALA A 113 -9.51 6.10 8.91
C ALA A 113 -11.04 6.21 8.98
N PHE A 114 -11.62 5.77 10.09
CA PHE A 114 -13.07 5.92 10.34
C PHE A 114 -13.56 7.36 10.12
N LYS A 115 -12.81 8.35 10.63
CA LYS A 115 -13.17 9.78 10.49
C LYS A 115 -13.18 10.30 9.05
N ARG A 116 -12.57 9.57 8.12
CA ARG A 116 -12.44 9.96 6.71
C ARG A 116 -13.24 9.06 5.76
N GLN A 117 -13.98 8.10 6.31
CA GLN A 117 -14.75 7.15 5.51
C GLN A 117 -15.65 7.84 4.47
N SER A 118 -16.36 8.89 4.87
CA SER A 118 -17.26 9.62 3.95
C SER A 118 -16.53 10.29 2.79
N LEU A 119 -15.31 10.81 3.03
CA LEU A 119 -14.50 11.43 1.97
C LEU A 119 -13.97 10.37 0.98
N VAL A 120 -13.57 9.22 1.50
CA VAL A 120 -13.12 8.09 0.65
C VAL A 120 -14.29 7.55 -0.17
N GLU A 121 -15.47 7.40 0.44
CA GLU A 121 -16.67 6.93 -0.27
C GLU A 121 -17.10 7.91 -1.38
N GLN A 122 -17.08 9.23 -1.12
CA GLN A 122 -17.33 10.25 -2.13
C GLN A 122 -16.33 10.14 -3.30
N ALA A 123 -15.04 9.99 -3.00
CA ALA A 123 -14.02 9.81 -4.04
C ALA A 123 -14.27 8.56 -4.87
N TRP A 124 -14.64 7.44 -4.25
CA TRP A 124 -14.98 6.20 -4.96
C TRP A 124 -16.17 6.40 -5.89
N GLN A 125 -17.22 7.06 -5.42
CA GLN A 125 -18.40 7.39 -6.25
C GLN A 125 -18.02 8.27 -7.43
N GLU A 126 -17.18 9.30 -7.22
CA GLU A 126 -16.75 10.22 -8.29
C GLU A 126 -15.98 9.51 -9.40
N VAL A 127 -15.16 8.50 -9.06
CA VAL A 127 -14.39 7.74 -10.06
C VAL A 127 -15.14 6.51 -10.59
N GLY A 128 -16.39 6.30 -10.19
CA GLY A 128 -17.22 5.18 -10.65
C GLY A 128 -16.93 3.83 -9.98
N LEU A 129 -16.28 3.84 -8.82
CA LEU A 129 -16.09 2.65 -8.00
C LEU A 129 -17.32 2.37 -7.13
N LEU A 130 -17.71 1.11 -7.05
CA LEU A 130 -18.74 0.59 -6.15
C LEU A 130 -18.10 0.09 -4.87
N VAL A 131 -18.46 0.62 -3.72
CA VAL A 131 -18.20 -0.01 -2.43
C VAL A 131 -19.10 -1.22 -2.28
N HIS A 132 -18.56 -2.41 -2.47
CA HIS A 132 -19.32 -3.65 -2.36
C HIS A 132 -19.46 -4.11 -0.90
N GLN A 133 -18.35 -4.12 -0.17
CA GLN A 133 -18.31 -4.50 1.25
C GLN A 133 -17.27 -3.66 2.01
N GLN A 134 -17.48 -3.53 3.31
CA GLN A 134 -16.46 -3.06 4.22
C GLN A 134 -15.79 -4.26 4.89
N ILE A 135 -14.47 -4.32 4.79
CA ILE A 135 -13.62 -5.26 5.50
C ILE A 135 -13.13 -4.60 6.78
N ILE A 136 -13.07 -5.34 7.85
CA ILE A 136 -12.60 -4.88 9.16
C ILE A 136 -11.38 -5.71 9.56
N TRP A 137 -10.22 -5.08 9.66
CA TRP A 137 -9.10 -5.69 10.34
C TRP A 137 -9.28 -5.52 11.85
N ALA A 138 -9.58 -6.63 12.53
CA ALA A 138 -9.66 -6.71 13.98
C ALA A 138 -8.27 -7.00 14.56
N LYS A 139 -7.74 -6.05 15.34
CA LYS A 139 -6.42 -6.15 15.99
C LYS A 139 -6.49 -7.03 17.23
N SER A 140 -5.44 -7.77 17.52
CA SER A 140 -5.35 -8.59 18.75
C SER A 140 -5.39 -7.75 20.02
N ARG A 141 -4.85 -6.53 19.98
CA ARG A 141 -4.81 -5.60 21.11
C ARG A 141 -5.43 -4.24 20.74
N PRO A 142 -6.17 -3.61 21.65
CA PRO A 142 -6.68 -2.27 21.40
C PRO A 142 -5.53 -1.25 21.42
N VAL A 143 -5.72 -0.18 20.65
CA VAL A 143 -4.81 0.97 20.66
C VAL A 143 -5.22 1.90 21.80
N LEU A 144 -4.28 2.20 22.68
CA LEU A 144 -4.50 3.17 23.75
C LEU A 144 -4.72 4.57 23.15
N GLY A 145 -5.77 5.24 23.60
CA GLY A 145 -6.14 6.58 23.15
C GLY A 145 -7.04 7.27 24.17
N HIS A 146 -7.27 8.57 23.97
CA HIS A 146 -8.14 9.38 24.84
C HIS A 146 -9.64 9.29 24.44
N SER A 147 -10.04 8.26 23.70
CA SER A 147 -11.43 8.04 23.32
C SER A 147 -12.18 7.23 24.38
N HIS A 148 -13.53 7.35 24.42
CA HIS A 148 -14.37 6.59 25.37
C HIS A 148 -14.23 5.08 25.20
N TYR A 149 -14.02 4.62 23.94
CA TYR A 149 -13.75 3.22 23.62
C TYR A 149 -12.39 3.12 22.97
N MET A 150 -11.60 2.13 23.34
CA MET A 150 -10.31 1.86 22.70
C MET A 150 -10.51 1.26 21.33
N TRP A 151 -9.87 1.85 20.32
CA TRP A 151 -9.91 1.35 18.93
C TRP A 151 -9.20 0.01 18.82
N ARG A 152 -9.90 -0.98 18.27
CA ARG A 152 -9.38 -2.32 18.05
C ARG A 152 -9.51 -2.76 16.59
N HIS A 153 -9.87 -1.87 15.68
CA HIS A 153 -10.04 -2.22 14.29
C HIS A 153 -9.65 -1.09 13.34
N GLU A 154 -9.38 -1.47 12.10
CA GLU A 154 -9.24 -0.56 10.97
C GLU A 154 -10.16 -1.01 9.83
N PRO A 155 -10.93 -0.09 9.23
CA PRO A 155 -11.82 -0.38 8.12
C PRO A 155 -11.08 -0.30 6.77
N CYS A 156 -11.55 -1.10 5.82
CA CYS A 156 -11.10 -1.10 4.44
C CYS A 156 -12.32 -1.22 3.52
N PHE A 157 -12.43 -0.40 2.49
CA PHE A 157 -13.39 -0.63 1.43
C PHE A 157 -12.90 -1.70 0.48
N TYR A 158 -13.79 -2.62 0.13
CA TYR A 158 -13.63 -3.58 -0.94
C TYR A 158 -14.68 -3.36 -2.01
N GLY A 159 -14.26 -3.30 -3.26
CA GLY A 159 -15.16 -3.13 -4.38
C GLY A 159 -14.45 -3.15 -5.73
N TRP A 160 -15.12 -2.59 -6.73
CA TRP A 160 -14.70 -2.58 -8.14
C TRP A 160 -15.43 -1.49 -8.93
N ILE A 161 -15.07 -1.28 -10.19
CA ILE A 161 -15.80 -0.38 -11.08
C ILE A 161 -17.25 -0.86 -11.22
N GLN A 162 -18.22 0.02 -11.00
CA GLN A 162 -19.64 -0.33 -11.07
C GLN A 162 -19.98 -1.07 -12.36
N GLY A 163 -20.61 -2.24 -12.22
CA GLY A 163 -20.94 -3.12 -13.35
C GLY A 163 -19.80 -4.03 -13.87
N LYS A 164 -18.57 -3.90 -13.35
CA LYS A 164 -17.39 -4.64 -13.81
C LYS A 164 -16.78 -5.48 -12.68
N GLN A 165 -17.44 -6.55 -12.29
CA GLN A 165 -16.96 -7.41 -11.20
C GLN A 165 -15.61 -8.08 -11.53
N PRO A 166 -14.71 -8.24 -10.53
CA PRO A 166 -13.46 -8.98 -10.71
C PRO A 166 -13.71 -10.43 -11.12
N THR A 167 -12.86 -10.95 -11.99
CA THR A 167 -12.93 -12.35 -12.45
C THR A 167 -12.60 -13.32 -11.31
N LEU A 168 -11.53 -13.03 -10.55
CA LEU A 168 -11.15 -13.79 -9.37
C LEU A 168 -11.87 -13.24 -8.16
N ARG A 169 -12.32 -14.12 -7.28
CA ARG A 169 -13.11 -13.77 -6.08
C ARG A 169 -12.55 -14.45 -4.84
N PRO A 170 -12.81 -13.90 -3.65
CA PRO A 170 -12.51 -14.61 -2.40
C PRO A 170 -13.17 -15.99 -2.37
N PRO A 171 -12.58 -16.97 -1.67
CA PRO A 171 -13.23 -18.24 -1.41
C PRO A 171 -14.59 -18.04 -0.73
N PRO A 172 -15.55 -18.99 -0.93
CA PRO A 172 -16.83 -18.92 -0.24
C PRO A 172 -16.63 -18.98 1.29
N ASN A 173 -17.49 -18.29 2.02
CA ASN A 173 -17.51 -18.26 3.49
C ASN A 173 -16.35 -17.52 4.18
N VAL A 174 -15.60 -16.69 3.46
CA VAL A 174 -14.61 -15.79 4.09
C VAL A 174 -15.34 -14.63 4.75
N SER A 175 -15.02 -14.39 6.04
CA SER A 175 -15.59 -13.29 6.81
C SER A 175 -15.07 -11.92 6.34
N THR A 176 -15.91 -10.89 6.47
CA THR A 176 -15.49 -9.49 6.34
C THR A 176 -14.71 -8.98 7.56
N VAL A 177 -14.73 -9.69 8.67
CA VAL A 177 -13.90 -9.39 9.85
C VAL A 177 -12.68 -10.28 9.81
N TRP A 178 -11.52 -9.65 9.76
CA TRP A 178 -10.22 -10.30 9.70
C TRP A 178 -9.50 -10.17 11.03
N ASP A 179 -9.52 -11.23 11.82
CA ASP A 179 -8.68 -11.33 13.02
C ASP A 179 -7.26 -11.60 12.59
N ILE A 180 -6.41 -10.56 12.63
CA ILE A 180 -5.01 -10.62 12.25
C ILE A 180 -4.18 -9.97 13.34
N ASP A 181 -3.25 -10.75 13.89
CA ASP A 181 -2.34 -10.27 14.91
C ASP A 181 -1.38 -9.20 14.39
N GLN A 182 -1.08 -8.24 15.25
CA GLN A 182 -0.05 -7.23 15.01
C GLN A 182 1.38 -7.76 15.22
N THR A 183 1.52 -9.07 15.50
CA THR A 183 2.80 -9.75 15.70
C THR A 183 3.55 -9.88 14.38
N GLY A 184 4.84 -9.57 14.41
CA GLY A 184 5.71 -9.52 13.22
C GLY A 184 6.07 -8.11 12.78
N LEU A 185 5.68 -7.12 13.57
CA LEU A 185 6.22 -5.77 13.47
C LEU A 185 7.62 -5.81 14.07
N ASP A 186 8.65 -5.75 13.25
CA ASP A 186 10.05 -5.77 13.70
C ASP A 186 10.45 -4.50 14.48
N GLY A 187 9.45 -3.77 14.99
CA GLY A 187 9.63 -2.61 15.86
C GLY A 187 10.24 -1.38 15.19
N ASN A 188 10.55 -1.45 13.91
CA ASN A 188 11.24 -0.39 13.18
C ASN A 188 10.30 0.67 12.59
N HIS A 189 8.99 0.40 12.55
CA HIS A 189 8.02 1.36 12.04
C HIS A 189 6.76 1.42 12.92
N PRO A 190 6.36 2.59 13.43
CA PRO A 190 5.23 2.74 14.37
C PRO A 190 3.86 2.44 13.78
N THR A 191 3.74 2.47 12.46
CA THR A 191 2.49 2.28 11.72
C THR A 191 2.56 1.10 10.75
N GLU A 192 3.57 0.23 10.86
CA GLU A 192 3.68 -0.93 10.00
C GLU A 192 2.46 -1.84 10.15
N LYS A 193 1.88 -2.19 9.00
CA LYS A 193 0.73 -3.10 8.94
C LYS A 193 1.18 -4.55 8.76
N PRO A 194 0.48 -5.53 9.33
CA PRO A 194 0.79 -6.94 9.09
C PRO A 194 0.68 -7.26 7.59
N SER A 195 1.64 -7.99 7.04
CA SER A 195 1.61 -8.41 5.64
C SER A 195 0.34 -9.20 5.27
N ALA A 196 -0.28 -9.87 6.23
CA ALA A 196 -1.49 -10.64 6.04
C ALA A 196 -2.70 -9.82 5.54
N ILE A 197 -2.78 -8.50 5.84
CA ILE A 197 -3.87 -7.65 5.34
C ILE A 197 -3.76 -7.38 3.83
N PHE A 198 -2.55 -7.45 3.27
CA PHE A 198 -2.30 -7.37 1.83
C PHE A 198 -2.23 -8.76 1.18
N ALA A 199 -1.71 -9.76 1.88
CA ALA A 199 -1.55 -11.11 1.37
C ALA A 199 -2.90 -11.75 1.00
N ARG A 200 -3.96 -11.51 1.79
CA ARG A 200 -5.31 -12.01 1.51
C ARG A 200 -5.89 -11.48 0.19
N PRO A 201 -6.01 -10.16 -0.03
CA PRO A 201 -6.46 -9.62 -1.33
C PRO A 201 -5.59 -10.08 -2.49
N ILE A 202 -4.27 -10.12 -2.33
CA ILE A 202 -3.33 -10.56 -3.35
C ILE A 202 -3.64 -12.01 -3.76
N GLU A 203 -3.79 -12.91 -2.80
CA GLU A 203 -4.12 -14.32 -3.06
C GLU A 203 -5.49 -14.50 -3.74
N TYR A 204 -6.49 -13.69 -3.34
CA TYR A 204 -7.86 -13.85 -3.82
C TYR A 204 -8.09 -13.27 -5.21
N HIS A 205 -7.33 -12.25 -5.61
CA HIS A 205 -7.61 -11.49 -6.83
C HIS A 205 -6.48 -11.51 -7.85
N THR A 206 -5.40 -12.25 -7.57
CA THR A 206 -4.30 -12.45 -8.52
C THR A 206 -4.00 -13.94 -8.70
N PRO A 207 -3.81 -14.45 -9.94
CA PRO A 207 -3.31 -15.80 -10.15
C PRO A 207 -1.82 -15.87 -9.73
N PRO A 208 -1.23 -17.07 -9.58
CA PRO A 208 0.23 -17.20 -9.44
C PRO A 208 0.98 -16.42 -10.53
N GLY A 209 2.00 -15.64 -10.14
CA GLY A 209 2.70 -14.71 -11.04
C GLY A 209 1.89 -13.49 -11.46
N GLY A 210 0.64 -13.34 -11.00
CA GLY A 210 -0.21 -12.19 -11.30
C GLY A 210 0.28 -10.90 -10.63
N LEU A 211 -0.18 -9.76 -11.15
CA LEU A 211 0.27 -8.43 -10.76
C LEU A 211 -0.76 -7.73 -9.88
N CYS A 212 -0.32 -7.19 -8.74
CA CYS A 212 -1.04 -6.17 -7.98
C CYS A 212 -0.34 -4.80 -8.08
N TYR A 213 -1.10 -3.73 -7.85
CA TYR A 213 -0.62 -2.35 -7.82
C TYR A 213 -0.81 -1.75 -6.43
N GLU A 214 0.21 -1.03 -5.94
CA GLU A 214 0.20 -0.33 -4.66
C GLU A 214 0.72 1.10 -4.82
N PRO A 215 -0.17 2.12 -4.84
CA PRO A 215 0.23 3.51 -5.00
C PRO A 215 0.91 4.16 -3.78
N PHE A 216 0.86 3.54 -2.60
CA PHE A 216 1.40 4.09 -1.34
C PHE A 216 2.12 3.01 -0.53
N SER A 217 3.24 2.54 -1.07
CA SER A 217 3.95 1.35 -0.57
C SER A 217 4.47 1.47 0.86
N GLY A 218 4.78 2.67 1.32
CA GLY A 218 5.42 2.89 2.60
C GLY A 218 6.69 2.05 2.74
N SER A 219 6.78 1.29 3.82
CA SER A 219 7.89 0.35 4.09
C SER A 219 7.86 -0.93 3.24
N GLY A 220 7.00 -1.04 2.21
CA GLY A 220 6.97 -2.16 1.29
C GLY A 220 6.20 -3.40 1.77
N THR A 221 5.25 -3.25 2.68
CA THR A 221 4.49 -4.39 3.21
C THR A 221 3.71 -5.16 2.14
N SER A 222 3.14 -4.47 1.15
CA SER A 222 2.47 -5.07 -0.01
C SER A 222 3.44 -5.84 -0.93
N LEU A 223 4.66 -5.33 -1.11
CA LEU A 223 5.72 -6.02 -1.87
C LEU A 223 6.13 -7.32 -1.18
N VAL A 224 6.38 -7.27 0.14
CA VAL A 224 6.67 -8.45 0.97
C VAL A 224 5.51 -9.46 0.90
N ALA A 225 4.27 -9.00 1.00
CA ALA A 225 3.09 -9.86 0.92
C ALA A 225 2.96 -10.54 -0.46
N ALA A 226 3.27 -9.81 -1.54
CA ALA A 226 3.24 -10.34 -2.89
C ALA A 226 4.32 -11.40 -3.11
N GLU A 227 5.54 -11.18 -2.62
CA GLU A 227 6.63 -12.17 -2.69
C GLU A 227 6.26 -13.45 -1.93
N ILE A 228 5.75 -13.34 -0.69
CA ILE A 228 5.30 -14.50 0.10
C ILE A 228 4.22 -15.31 -0.64
N LYS A 229 3.40 -14.63 -1.44
CA LYS A 229 2.31 -15.26 -2.20
C LYS A 229 2.73 -15.66 -3.62
N GLU A 230 3.98 -15.51 -4.01
CA GLU A 230 4.47 -15.80 -5.37
C GLU A 230 3.72 -14.99 -6.45
N ARG A 231 3.45 -13.72 -6.15
CA ARG A 231 2.83 -12.74 -7.04
C ARG A 231 3.77 -11.57 -7.25
N LEU A 232 3.40 -10.67 -8.16
CA LEU A 232 4.14 -9.46 -8.44
C LEU A 232 3.42 -8.26 -7.84
N CYS A 233 4.18 -7.30 -7.36
CA CYS A 233 3.67 -6.00 -6.93
C CYS A 233 4.46 -4.90 -7.64
N TYR A 234 3.75 -3.97 -8.28
CA TYR A 234 4.30 -2.72 -8.77
C TYR A 234 3.84 -1.62 -7.84
N ALA A 235 4.79 -0.92 -7.22
CA ALA A 235 4.53 -0.05 -6.10
C ALA A 235 5.16 1.32 -6.27
N ILE A 236 4.51 2.34 -5.73
CA ILE A 236 5.01 3.71 -5.65
C ILE A 236 5.15 4.11 -4.19
N GLU A 237 6.20 4.83 -3.89
CA GLU A 237 6.42 5.50 -2.61
C GLU A 237 7.08 6.85 -2.85
N LYS A 238 6.49 7.91 -2.29
CA LYS A 238 6.97 9.28 -2.49
C LYS A 238 8.21 9.60 -1.64
N ALA A 239 8.28 9.01 -0.44
CA ALA A 239 9.36 9.26 0.52
C ALA A 239 10.56 8.35 0.29
N PRO A 240 11.75 8.88 -0.10
CA PRO A 240 12.95 8.06 -0.35
C PRO A 240 13.38 7.20 0.84
N ALA A 241 13.14 7.68 2.07
CA ALA A 241 13.48 6.93 3.27
C ALA A 241 12.67 5.63 3.38
N PHE A 242 11.38 5.64 3.04
CA PHE A 242 10.56 4.43 3.02
C PHE A 242 10.90 3.50 1.86
N VAL A 243 11.28 4.06 0.71
CA VAL A 243 11.81 3.25 -0.41
C VAL A 243 13.05 2.47 0.04
N ALA A 244 13.97 3.10 0.78
CA ALA A 244 15.16 2.43 1.31
C ALA A 244 14.77 1.27 2.25
N VAL A 245 13.84 1.50 3.19
CA VAL A 245 13.35 0.45 4.09
C VAL A 245 12.70 -0.70 3.32
N ALA A 246 11.89 -0.41 2.30
CA ALA A 246 11.26 -1.44 1.47
C ALA A 246 12.31 -2.29 0.74
N LEU A 247 13.36 -1.68 0.21
CA LEU A 247 14.47 -2.39 -0.45
C LEU A 247 15.24 -3.27 0.53
N GLU A 248 15.52 -2.79 1.75
CA GLU A 248 16.16 -3.59 2.81
C GLU A 248 15.32 -4.82 3.19
N ARG A 249 14.00 -4.65 3.33
CA ARG A 249 13.10 -5.77 3.63
C ARG A 249 13.06 -6.80 2.52
N LEU A 250 13.04 -6.37 1.27
CA LEU A 250 13.08 -7.28 0.12
C LEU A 250 14.45 -7.96 -0.01
N ALA A 251 15.54 -7.27 0.29
CA ALA A 251 16.88 -7.86 0.33
C ALA A 251 16.98 -8.94 1.43
N ALA A 252 16.35 -8.75 2.58
CA ALA A 252 16.26 -9.76 3.63
C ALA A 252 15.50 -11.02 3.19
N MET A 253 14.68 -10.94 2.14
CA MET A 253 14.02 -12.09 1.49
C MET A 253 14.84 -12.68 0.33
N ASN A 254 16.14 -12.36 0.23
CA ASN A 254 17.06 -12.76 -0.84
C ASN A 254 16.69 -12.20 -2.23
N LEU A 255 15.92 -11.12 -2.29
CA LEU A 255 15.68 -10.40 -3.53
C LEU A 255 16.79 -9.36 -3.76
N GLN A 256 17.34 -9.34 -4.98
CA GLN A 256 18.41 -8.42 -5.34
C GLN A 256 17.80 -7.21 -6.10
N PRO A 257 17.85 -5.97 -5.54
CA PRO A 257 17.35 -4.82 -6.23
C PRO A 257 18.25 -4.45 -7.43
N ARG A 258 17.63 -4.07 -8.53
CA ARG A 258 18.30 -3.57 -9.73
C ARG A 258 17.75 -2.19 -10.07
N LEU A 259 18.62 -1.26 -10.48
CA LEU A 259 18.15 -0.01 -11.06
C LEU A 259 17.60 -0.29 -12.46
N SER A 260 16.31 0.00 -12.65
CA SER A 260 15.73 0.02 -13.99
C SER A 260 16.07 1.35 -14.65
N ASN A 261 16.68 1.29 -15.83
CA ASN A 261 16.72 2.47 -16.71
C ASN A 261 15.34 2.57 -17.36
N ALA A 262 14.46 3.35 -16.72
CA ALA A 262 13.16 3.71 -17.30
C ALA A 262 13.34 4.80 -18.35
#